data_e54880d23ec3400f7267f98b8df9655f
#
_entry.id   e54880d23ec3400f7267f98b8df9655f
#
_cell.length_a   1.000
_cell.length_b   1.000
_cell.length_c   1.000
_cell.angle_alpha   90.00
_cell.angle_beta   90.00
_cell.angle_gamma   90.00
#
_symmetry.space_group_name_H-M   'P 1'
#
loop_
_entity.id
_entity.type
_entity.pdbx_description
1 polymer ?
#
loop_
_entity_poly.entity_id
_entity_poly.type
_entity_poly.pdbx_seq_one_letter_code
_entity_poly.pdbx_strand_id
1 'polypeptide(L)'
;FGVLTEIDVKETLKNKIGVDFKKYKILGACNPHFAHKALQSEDKIGVFLPCNVIVEEHENGEVEVSAVDPIASMSTVENEGLGALASEVQEKLLKVIEGLN
;
A
#
# COMPACT_ATOMS: atom_id res chain seq x y z
N PHE A 1 -7.56 -8.89 -1.00
CA PHE A 1 -6.45 -8.14 -1.61
C PHE A 1 -5.49 -9.06 -2.33
N GLY A 2 -5.07 -8.64 -3.50
CA GLY A 2 -4.00 -9.31 -4.24
C GLY A 2 -2.82 -8.37 -4.45
N VAL A 3 -1.62 -8.94 -4.57
CA VAL A 3 -0.40 -8.18 -4.86
C VAL A 3 -0.29 -8.00 -6.38
N LEU A 4 -0.27 -6.75 -6.84
CA LEU A 4 -0.13 -6.42 -8.25
C LEU A 4 1.31 -6.09 -8.63
N THR A 5 2.01 -5.43 -7.74
CA THR A 5 3.37 -4.96 -7.99
C THR A 5 4.26 -5.24 -6.78
N GLU A 6 5.55 -5.43 -7.06
CA GLU A 6 6.55 -5.65 -6.03
C GLU A 6 7.82 -4.91 -6.40
N ILE A 7 8.36 -4.13 -5.46
CA ILE A 7 9.62 -3.44 -5.62
C ILE A 7 10.57 -3.92 -4.53
N ASP A 8 11.69 -4.49 -4.94
CA ASP A 8 12.77 -4.83 -4.03
C ASP A 8 13.69 -3.60 -3.90
N VAL A 9 13.52 -2.86 -2.81
CA VAL A 9 14.24 -1.61 -2.58
C VAL A 9 15.73 -1.86 -2.38
N LYS A 10 16.10 -2.93 -1.67
CA LYS A 10 17.50 -3.31 -1.46
C LYS A 10 18.22 -3.52 -2.80
N GLU A 11 17.62 -4.31 -3.67
CA GLU A 11 18.20 -4.61 -4.99
C GLU A 11 18.21 -3.37 -5.88
N THR A 12 17.13 -2.59 -5.87
CA THR A 12 17.00 -1.38 -6.68
C THR A 12 18.09 -0.36 -6.32
N LEU A 13 18.30 -0.11 -5.04
CA LEU A 13 19.32 0.84 -4.59
C LEU A 13 20.73 0.36 -4.93
N LYS A 14 20.98 -0.95 -4.82
CA LYS A 14 22.27 -1.53 -5.20
C LYS A 14 22.52 -1.34 -6.70
N ASN A 15 21.55 -1.63 -7.52
CA ASN A 15 21.68 -1.56 -8.99
C ASN A 15 21.73 -0.11 -9.52
N LYS A 16 21.00 0.80 -8.91
CA LYS A 16 20.89 2.18 -9.42
C LYS A 16 21.98 3.11 -8.91
N ILE A 17 22.37 3.01 -7.65
CA ILE A 17 23.32 3.92 -7.04
C ILE A 17 24.43 3.24 -6.23
N GLY A 18 24.50 1.90 -6.27
CA GLY A 18 25.56 1.14 -5.58
C GLY A 18 25.51 1.20 -4.06
N VAL A 19 24.35 1.50 -3.49
CA VAL A 19 24.17 1.62 -2.02
C VAL A 19 23.69 0.29 -1.45
N ASP A 20 24.28 -0.12 -0.33
CA ASP A 20 23.80 -1.26 0.43
C ASP A 20 22.69 -0.80 1.38
N PHE A 21 21.55 -1.50 1.33
CA PHE A 21 20.41 -1.17 2.16
C PHE A 21 19.86 -2.44 2.82
N LYS A 22 19.05 -2.27 3.85
CA LYS A 22 18.37 -3.40 4.52
C LYS A 22 17.36 -4.06 3.58
N LYS A 23 16.94 -5.26 3.92
CA LYS A 23 15.85 -5.92 3.20
C LYS A 23 14.57 -5.11 3.36
N TYR A 24 14.02 -4.68 2.23
CA TYR A 24 12.88 -3.80 2.19
C TYR A 24 12.12 -4.04 0.90
N LYS A 25 10.83 -4.36 1.00
CA LYS A 25 9.98 -4.55 -0.17
C LYS A 25 8.75 -3.67 -0.08
N ILE A 26 8.37 -3.12 -1.23
CA ILE A 26 7.12 -2.38 -1.37
C ILE A 26 6.19 -3.25 -2.21
N LEU A 27 5.04 -3.59 -1.65
CA LEU A 27 4.03 -4.38 -2.33
C LEU A 27 2.84 -3.49 -2.66
N GLY A 28 2.46 -3.45 -3.93
CA GLY A 28 1.23 -2.77 -4.33
C GLY A 28 0.07 -3.73 -4.23
N ALA A 29 -0.76 -3.56 -3.22
CA ALA A 29 -1.92 -4.42 -2.98
C ALA A 29 -3.19 -3.76 -3.50
N CYS A 30 -4.07 -4.56 -4.09
CA CYS A 30 -5.31 -4.05 -4.68
C CYS A 30 -6.46 -5.02 -4.47
N ASN A 31 -7.64 -4.44 -4.19
CA ASN A 31 -8.90 -5.13 -4.35
C ASN A 31 -9.54 -4.56 -5.61
N PRO A 32 -9.63 -5.34 -6.72
CA PRO A 32 -10.09 -4.81 -8.01
C PRO A 32 -11.50 -4.21 -7.97
N HIS A 33 -12.39 -4.76 -7.17
CA HIS A 33 -13.76 -4.25 -7.05
C HIS A 33 -13.78 -2.85 -6.45
N PHE A 34 -13.01 -2.61 -5.40
CA PHE A 34 -12.92 -1.29 -4.78
C PHE A 34 -12.17 -0.30 -5.66
N ALA A 35 -11.10 -0.74 -6.32
CA ALA A 35 -10.35 0.11 -7.25
C ALA A 35 -11.23 0.58 -8.40
N HIS A 36 -12.05 -0.30 -8.96
CA HIS A 36 -12.96 0.05 -10.04
C HIS A 36 -14.01 1.08 -9.58
N LYS A 37 -14.60 0.88 -8.40
CA LYS A 37 -15.55 1.83 -7.83
C LYS A 37 -14.90 3.20 -7.58
N ALA A 38 -13.69 3.21 -7.07
CA ALA A 38 -12.95 4.44 -6.82
C ALA A 38 -12.68 5.20 -8.11
N LEU A 39 -12.24 4.51 -9.15
CA LEU A 39 -11.97 5.11 -10.46
C LEU A 39 -13.23 5.65 -11.13
N GLN A 40 -14.36 5.01 -10.91
CA GLN A 40 -15.65 5.51 -11.41
C GLN A 40 -16.09 6.79 -10.68
N SER A 41 -15.76 6.90 -9.39
CA SER A 41 -16.12 8.07 -8.57
C SER A 41 -15.18 9.25 -8.81
N GLU A 42 -13.88 8.96 -9.04
CA GLU A 42 -12.86 9.99 -9.23
C GLU A 42 -11.81 9.49 -10.21
N ASP A 43 -11.81 10.06 -11.41
CA ASP A 43 -10.94 9.65 -12.51
C ASP A 43 -9.45 9.72 -12.18
N LYS A 44 -9.05 10.67 -11.35
CA LYS A 44 -7.64 10.88 -11.00
C LYS A 44 -7.17 10.13 -9.77
N ILE A 45 -8.04 9.30 -9.16
CA ILE A 45 -7.68 8.56 -7.95
C ILE A 45 -6.52 7.58 -8.17
N GLY A 46 -6.25 7.23 -9.42
CA GLY A 46 -5.11 6.38 -9.75
C GLY A 46 -3.77 6.86 -9.22
N VAL A 47 -3.64 8.18 -8.98
CA VAL A 47 -2.44 8.75 -8.36
C VAL A 47 -2.20 8.16 -6.96
N PHE A 48 -3.24 7.74 -6.26
CA PHE A 48 -3.19 7.17 -4.91
C PHE A 48 -3.31 5.64 -4.91
N LEU A 49 -3.30 5.02 -6.07
CA LEU A 49 -3.39 3.56 -6.20
C LEU A 49 -2.05 2.99 -6.68
N PRO A 50 -1.73 1.73 -6.34
CA PRO A 50 -2.43 0.83 -5.40
C PRO A 50 -2.17 1.18 -3.94
N CYS A 51 -2.80 0.45 -3.01
CA CYS A 51 -2.50 0.58 -1.59
C CYS A 51 -1.19 -0.13 -1.30
N ASN A 52 -0.19 0.61 -0.87
CA ASN A 52 1.13 0.04 -0.61
C ASN A 52 1.21 -0.60 0.77
N VAL A 53 1.86 -1.75 0.81
CA VAL A 53 2.25 -2.44 2.03
C VAL A 53 3.76 -2.62 1.97
N ILE A 54 4.46 -2.24 3.03
CA ILE A 54 5.91 -2.42 3.09
C ILE A 54 6.26 -3.56 4.04
N VAL A 55 7.29 -4.30 3.68
CA VAL A 55 7.89 -5.35 4.52
C VAL A 55 9.35 -5.01 4.67
N GLU A 56 9.80 -4.78 5.89
CA GLU A 56 11.18 -4.40 6.16
C GLU A 56 11.79 -5.24 7.28
N GLU A 57 13.09 -5.50 7.17
CA GLU A 57 13.86 -6.21 8.19
C GLU A 57 14.71 -5.19 8.94
N HIS A 58 14.58 -5.17 10.27
CA HIS A 58 15.37 -4.32 11.14
C HIS A 58 16.69 -4.98 11.52
N GLU A 59 17.64 -4.19 12.07
CA GLU A 59 18.97 -4.68 12.45
C GLU A 59 18.94 -5.84 13.43
N ASN A 60 17.94 -5.90 14.30
CA ASN A 60 17.77 -7.00 15.26
C ASN A 60 17.17 -8.27 14.64
N GLY A 61 16.93 -8.27 13.34
CA GLY A 61 16.34 -9.40 12.62
C GLY A 61 14.81 -9.42 12.64
N GLU A 62 14.16 -8.48 13.32
CA GLU A 62 12.70 -8.40 13.33
C GLU A 62 12.19 -7.89 11.97
N VAL A 63 11.08 -8.47 11.53
CA VAL A 63 10.40 -8.07 10.30
C VAL A 63 9.15 -7.28 10.68
N GLU A 64 9.04 -6.08 10.12
CA GLU A 64 7.88 -5.21 10.33
C GLU A 64 7.10 -5.06 9.04
N VAL A 65 5.79 -5.14 9.13
CA VAL A 65 4.87 -4.93 8.00
C VAL A 65 4.03 -3.69 8.30
N SER A 66 4.00 -2.77 7.36
CA SER A 66 3.25 -1.51 7.48
C SER A 66 2.38 -1.32 6.24
N ALA A 67 1.16 -0.87 6.43
CA ALA A 67 0.22 -0.61 5.35
C ALA A 67 -0.21 0.86 5.36
N VAL A 68 -0.48 1.40 4.16
CA VAL A 68 -1.02 2.74 4.04
C VAL A 68 -2.42 2.81 4.66
N ASP A 69 -2.74 3.96 5.26
CA ASP A 69 -4.11 4.25 5.67
C ASP A 69 -4.83 4.92 4.50
N PRO A 70 -5.76 4.23 3.83
CA PRO A 70 -6.43 4.79 2.67
C PRO A 70 -7.30 5.99 2.98
N ILE A 71 -7.81 6.12 4.21
CA ILE A 71 -8.56 7.31 4.62
C ILE A 71 -7.64 8.51 4.64
N ALA A 72 -6.46 8.39 5.27
CA ALA A 72 -5.49 9.47 5.33
C ALA A 72 -4.95 9.83 3.95
N SER A 73 -4.61 8.83 3.13
CA SER A 73 -4.05 9.08 1.80
C SER A 73 -5.04 9.73 0.84
N MET A 74 -6.32 9.46 0.99
CA MET A 74 -7.37 10.01 0.13
C MET A 74 -8.08 11.23 0.71
N SER A 75 -7.64 11.72 1.87
CA SER A 75 -8.28 12.84 2.59
C SER A 75 -8.23 14.17 1.83
N THR A 76 -7.28 14.32 0.92
CA THR A 76 -7.14 15.53 0.10
C THR A 76 -8.08 15.54 -1.10
N VAL A 77 -8.73 14.43 -1.40
CA VAL A 77 -9.67 14.30 -2.52
C VAL A 77 -11.08 14.60 -2.02
N GLU A 78 -11.68 15.68 -2.53
CA GLU A 78 -13.03 16.09 -2.15
C GLU A 78 -14.08 15.29 -2.92
N ASN A 79 -14.41 14.10 -2.42
CA ASN A 79 -15.42 13.24 -3.03
C ASN A 79 -16.01 12.33 -1.95
N GLU A 80 -17.28 12.56 -1.61
CA GLU A 80 -17.97 11.83 -0.54
C GLU A 80 -18.04 10.31 -0.80
N GLY A 81 -18.17 9.92 -2.06
CA GLY A 81 -18.19 8.51 -2.42
C GLY A 81 -16.88 7.78 -2.10
N LEU A 82 -15.76 8.49 -2.20
CA LEU A 82 -14.45 7.93 -1.88
C LEU A 82 -14.26 7.70 -0.38
N GLY A 83 -14.86 8.56 0.47
CA GLY A 83 -14.76 8.39 1.92
C GLY A 83 -15.30 7.06 2.40
N ALA A 84 -16.46 6.65 1.87
CA ALA A 84 -17.06 5.36 2.21
C ALA A 84 -16.19 4.19 1.71
N LEU A 85 -15.68 4.29 0.48
CA LEU A 85 -14.81 3.25 -0.09
C LEU A 85 -13.50 3.15 0.68
N ALA A 86 -12.90 4.29 1.05
CA ALA A 86 -11.65 4.31 1.82
C ALA A 86 -11.83 3.64 3.19
N SER A 87 -12.97 3.86 3.85
CA SER A 87 -13.28 3.20 5.13
C SER A 87 -13.38 1.68 4.98
N GLU A 88 -14.02 1.19 3.93
CA GLU A 88 -14.13 -0.25 3.68
C GLU A 88 -12.77 -0.88 3.40
N VAL A 89 -11.93 -0.20 2.61
CA VAL A 89 -10.58 -0.66 2.30
C VAL A 89 -9.71 -0.66 3.57
N GLN A 90 -9.84 0.38 4.40
CA GLN A 90 -9.12 0.46 5.68
C GLN A 90 -9.45 -0.74 6.58
N GLU A 91 -10.72 -1.10 6.71
CA GLU A 91 -11.12 -2.25 7.53
C GLU A 91 -10.50 -3.54 7.01
N LYS A 92 -10.48 -3.74 5.70
CA LYS A 92 -9.88 -4.93 5.10
C LYS A 92 -8.37 -4.99 5.30
N LEU A 93 -7.67 -3.87 5.16
CA LEU A 93 -6.23 -3.79 5.42
C LEU A 93 -5.91 -4.07 6.89
N LEU A 94 -6.71 -3.54 7.82
CA LEU A 94 -6.55 -3.82 9.24
C LEU A 94 -6.65 -5.31 9.54
N LYS A 95 -7.60 -6.00 8.92
CA LYS A 95 -7.74 -7.46 9.07
C LYS A 95 -6.50 -8.20 8.57
N VAL A 96 -5.91 -7.76 7.47
CA VAL A 96 -4.67 -8.36 6.95
C VAL A 96 -3.53 -8.16 7.95
N ILE A 97 -3.33 -6.95 8.44
CA ILE A 97 -2.27 -6.64 9.41
C ILE A 97 -2.47 -7.40 10.72
N GLU A 98 -3.68 -7.42 11.26
CA GLU A 98 -4.00 -8.16 12.49
C GLU A 98 -3.77 -9.66 12.34
N GLY A 99 -4.04 -10.21 11.16
CA GLY A 99 -3.83 -11.63 10.88
C GLY A 99 -2.36 -12.05 10.80
N LEU A 100 -1.44 -11.09 10.74
CA LEU A 100 0.00 -11.36 10.70
C LEU A 100 0.62 -11.55 12.10
N ASN A 101 -0.12 -11.25 13.14
CA ASN A 101 0.36 -11.36 14.55
C ASN A 101 0.02 -12.71 15.18
#